data_0987759df64143458b19e45f5c6c83bb
#
_entry.id   0987759df64143458b19e45f5c6c83bb
#
_cell.length_a   1.000
_cell.length_b   1.000
_cell.length_c   1.000
_cell.angle_alpha   90.00
_cell.angle_beta   90.00
_cell.angle_gamma   90.00
#
_symmetry.space_group_name_H-M   'P 1'
#
loop_
_entity.id
_entity.type
_entity.pdbx_description
1 polymer ?
#
loop_
_entity_poly.entity_id
_entity_poly.type
_entity_poly.pdbx_seq_one_letter_code
_entity_poly.pdbx_strand_id
1 'polypeptide(L)'
;MSVVDPDSLYSDIDVARTYNRLSAIKMFGNINIATKVSPKDTNKVDLDIEMQASALQGFKFTFEGSVNSSGLIGVSPGISYYHKNLFGGGELFNVGFTGTFQSKVKSSTHSSEFGITTQLSIPRFSLFGDKIFKGSTIPSTEISLAYNYQQRPEYTRNIISASLGLAWNKRSKYFFNINVLQANVVKIYNMSETFYDNLNDPFVQSSYSDHFDVGVGASFLYTTDNSMPHKRSYFYLRANTDISGNVISLFNGLIKKNSSGEHIIWNTPYSQYVRGE
;
A
#
# COMPACT_ATOMS: atom_id res chain seq x y z
N MET A 1 -10.65 -12.34 -18.49
CA MET A 1 -10.22 -12.78 -17.15
C MET A 1 -10.20 -14.29 -16.99
N SER A 2 -11.09 -15.04 -17.66
CA SER A 2 -10.93 -16.49 -17.76
C SER A 2 -9.59 -16.84 -18.43
N VAL A 3 -8.91 -17.88 -17.95
CA VAL A 3 -7.73 -18.45 -18.60
C VAL A 3 -8.14 -19.61 -19.51
N VAL A 4 -9.32 -20.17 -19.27
CA VAL A 4 -9.89 -21.23 -20.08
C VAL A 4 -10.52 -20.60 -21.32
N ASP A 5 -10.01 -20.99 -22.50
CA ASP A 5 -10.58 -20.60 -23.78
C ASP A 5 -11.61 -21.66 -24.22
N PRO A 6 -12.76 -21.24 -24.77
CA PRO A 6 -13.71 -22.19 -25.37
C PRO A 6 -13.03 -23.06 -26.43
N ASP A 7 -13.46 -24.31 -26.53
CA ASP A 7 -12.92 -25.31 -27.48
C ASP A 7 -11.43 -25.68 -27.32
N SER A 8 -10.81 -25.29 -26.22
CA SER A 8 -9.45 -25.73 -25.84
C SER A 8 -9.47 -27.07 -25.09
N LEU A 9 -8.30 -27.71 -24.96
CA LEU A 9 -8.16 -28.90 -24.12
C LEU A 9 -8.43 -28.55 -22.65
N TYR A 10 -9.18 -29.41 -21.96
CA TYR A 10 -9.44 -29.26 -20.54
C TYR A 10 -8.16 -29.34 -19.72
N SER A 11 -8.00 -28.43 -18.80
CA SER A 11 -6.86 -28.35 -17.90
C SER A 11 -7.30 -27.90 -16.50
N ASP A 12 -7.15 -28.78 -15.50
CA ASP A 12 -7.40 -28.45 -14.10
C ASP A 12 -6.58 -27.26 -13.62
N ILE A 13 -5.36 -27.10 -14.17
CA ILE A 13 -4.47 -26.00 -13.85
C ILE A 13 -5.09 -24.66 -14.31
N ASP A 14 -5.71 -24.62 -15.48
CA ASP A 14 -6.29 -23.41 -16.01
C ASP A 14 -7.62 -23.08 -15.35
N VAL A 15 -8.37 -24.08 -14.91
CA VAL A 15 -9.54 -23.91 -14.04
C VAL A 15 -9.13 -23.29 -12.71
N ALA A 16 -8.11 -23.85 -12.05
CA ALA A 16 -7.58 -23.30 -10.80
C ALA A 16 -7.02 -21.88 -10.96
N ARG A 17 -6.38 -21.59 -12.09
CA ARG A 17 -5.92 -20.23 -12.43
C ARG A 17 -7.08 -19.26 -12.62
N THR A 18 -8.14 -19.70 -13.30
CA THR A 18 -9.36 -18.91 -13.50
C THR A 18 -9.99 -18.59 -12.15
N TYR A 19 -10.14 -19.58 -11.28
CA TYR A 19 -10.65 -19.37 -9.92
C TYR A 19 -9.81 -18.33 -9.14
N ASN A 20 -8.49 -18.47 -9.14
CA ASN A 20 -7.60 -17.56 -8.43
C ASN A 20 -7.68 -16.13 -8.97
N ARG A 21 -7.80 -15.96 -10.30
CA ARG A 21 -7.96 -14.64 -10.92
C ARG A 21 -9.30 -13.99 -10.59
N LEU A 22 -10.38 -14.76 -10.63
CA LEU A 22 -11.71 -14.26 -10.27
C LEU A 22 -11.79 -13.92 -8.78
N SER A 23 -11.18 -14.72 -7.90
CA SER A 23 -11.11 -14.46 -6.46
C SER A 23 -10.29 -13.23 -6.10
N ALA A 24 -9.31 -12.87 -6.93
CA ALA A 24 -8.53 -11.64 -6.75
C ALA A 24 -9.36 -10.37 -6.99
N ILE A 25 -10.43 -10.48 -7.77
CA ILE A 25 -11.39 -9.40 -7.98
C ILE A 25 -12.32 -9.40 -6.78
N LYS A 26 -12.11 -8.51 -5.84
CA LYS A 26 -12.86 -8.42 -4.57
C LYS A 26 -14.35 -8.10 -4.71
N MET A 27 -14.86 -8.09 -5.94
CA MET A 27 -16.30 -7.93 -6.26
C MET A 27 -17.13 -9.15 -5.90
N PHE A 28 -16.54 -10.35 -5.91
CA PHE A 28 -17.26 -11.61 -5.71
C PHE A 28 -17.01 -12.13 -4.29
N GLY A 29 -18.10 -12.45 -3.61
CA GLY A 29 -18.04 -13.04 -2.26
C GLY A 29 -17.89 -14.56 -2.28
N ASN A 30 -18.50 -15.20 -3.28
CA ASN A 30 -18.40 -16.63 -3.52
C ASN A 30 -18.23 -16.92 -5.01
N ILE A 31 -17.35 -17.85 -5.33
CA ILE A 31 -17.07 -18.31 -6.69
C ILE A 31 -17.07 -19.82 -6.65
N ASN A 32 -17.92 -20.44 -7.45
CA ASN A 32 -17.99 -21.87 -7.65
C ASN A 32 -17.73 -22.20 -9.12
N ILE A 33 -16.81 -23.09 -9.38
CA ILE A 33 -16.51 -23.60 -10.74
C ILE A 33 -16.81 -25.09 -10.75
N ALA A 34 -17.86 -25.47 -11.44
CA ALA A 34 -18.26 -26.86 -11.60
C ALA A 34 -17.92 -27.34 -13.03
N THR A 35 -17.37 -28.55 -13.12
CA THR A 35 -17.10 -29.21 -14.40
C THR A 35 -18.12 -30.32 -14.60
N LYS A 36 -18.75 -30.36 -15.78
CA LYS A 36 -19.74 -31.40 -16.14
C LYS A 36 -19.40 -31.95 -17.53
N VAL A 37 -19.59 -33.26 -17.72
CA VAL A 37 -19.51 -33.84 -19.08
C VAL A 37 -20.63 -33.23 -19.93
N SER A 38 -20.29 -32.77 -21.13
CA SER A 38 -21.29 -32.13 -22.00
C SER A 38 -22.36 -33.16 -22.41
N PRO A 39 -23.66 -32.80 -22.28
CA PRO A 39 -24.76 -33.68 -22.73
C PRO A 39 -24.76 -33.92 -24.24
N LYS A 40 -24.12 -33.02 -25.00
CA LYS A 40 -24.09 -33.08 -26.46
C LYS A 40 -22.94 -33.91 -27.03
N ASP A 41 -21.84 -33.98 -26.29
CA ASP A 41 -20.62 -34.70 -26.70
C ASP A 41 -19.87 -35.17 -25.46
N THR A 42 -19.84 -36.48 -25.24
CA THR A 42 -19.19 -37.08 -24.06
C THR A 42 -17.67 -36.86 -23.99
N ASN A 43 -17.04 -36.43 -25.09
CA ASN A 43 -15.62 -36.10 -25.12
C ASN A 43 -15.35 -34.63 -24.76
N LYS A 44 -16.39 -33.86 -24.45
CA LYS A 44 -16.30 -32.44 -24.06
C LYS A 44 -16.72 -32.23 -22.62
N VAL A 45 -16.14 -31.21 -22.00
CA VAL A 45 -16.45 -30.79 -20.62
C VAL A 45 -16.99 -29.37 -20.68
N ASP A 46 -18.18 -29.17 -20.12
CA ASP A 46 -18.78 -27.87 -19.91
C ASP A 46 -18.30 -27.31 -18.57
N LEU A 47 -17.90 -26.06 -18.56
CA LEU A 47 -17.47 -25.34 -17.37
C LEU A 47 -18.57 -24.37 -16.95
N ASP A 48 -19.10 -24.59 -15.77
CA ASP A 48 -20.15 -23.74 -15.18
C ASP A 48 -19.51 -22.89 -14.08
N ILE A 49 -19.51 -21.55 -14.28
CA ILE A 49 -18.89 -20.59 -13.36
C ILE A 49 -20.01 -19.78 -12.72
N GLU A 50 -20.31 -20.09 -11.47
CA GLU A 50 -21.28 -19.36 -10.66
C GLU A 50 -20.56 -18.34 -9.78
N MET A 51 -20.96 -17.07 -9.84
CA MET A 51 -20.37 -15.99 -9.07
C MET A 51 -21.46 -15.23 -8.32
N GLN A 52 -21.29 -15.10 -7.02
CA GLN A 52 -22.15 -14.29 -6.18
C GLN A 52 -21.49 -12.93 -5.93
N ALA A 53 -22.15 -11.85 -6.34
CA ALA A 53 -21.69 -10.51 -6.09
C ALA A 53 -21.67 -10.19 -4.60
N SER A 54 -20.58 -9.59 -4.12
CA SER A 54 -20.50 -8.99 -2.78
C SER A 54 -20.98 -7.55 -2.81
N ALA A 55 -21.21 -6.95 -1.63
CA ALA A 55 -21.48 -5.51 -1.56
C ALA A 55 -20.37 -4.72 -2.24
N LEU A 56 -20.73 -3.94 -3.27
CA LEU A 56 -19.79 -3.20 -4.10
C LEU A 56 -19.19 -2.00 -3.35
N GLN A 57 -19.92 -1.42 -2.43
CA GLN A 57 -19.51 -0.26 -1.66
C GLN A 57 -19.95 -0.35 -0.22
N GLY A 58 -19.30 0.38 0.65
CA GLY A 58 -19.66 0.42 2.06
C GLY A 58 -18.79 1.38 2.85
N PHE A 59 -19.22 1.59 4.07
CA PHE A 59 -18.49 2.38 5.07
C PHE A 59 -18.00 1.47 6.18
N LYS A 60 -16.83 1.79 6.71
CA LYS A 60 -16.27 1.17 7.91
C LYS A 60 -15.98 2.26 8.92
N PHE A 61 -16.52 2.12 10.11
CA PHE A 61 -16.22 2.97 11.25
C PHE A 61 -15.26 2.23 12.17
N THR A 62 -14.24 2.92 12.65
CA THR A 62 -13.27 2.42 13.63
C THR A 62 -13.23 3.37 14.80
N PHE A 63 -13.06 2.82 15.99
CA PHE A 63 -12.84 3.60 17.19
C PHE A 63 -11.84 2.85 18.07
N GLU A 64 -10.69 3.46 18.31
CA GLU A 64 -9.58 2.84 19.03
C GLU A 64 -9.19 3.71 20.23
N GLY A 65 -8.94 3.06 21.36
CA GLY A 65 -8.30 3.69 22.52
C GLY A 65 -6.78 3.48 22.44
N SER A 66 -6.00 4.46 22.80
CA SER A 66 -4.55 4.39 22.80
C SER A 66 -3.93 4.90 24.08
N VAL A 67 -2.84 4.25 24.50
CA VAL A 67 -1.98 4.71 25.58
C VAL A 67 -0.54 4.62 25.07
N ASN A 68 0.22 5.69 25.17
CA ASN A 68 1.62 5.68 24.76
C ASN A 68 2.59 5.71 25.97
N SER A 69 3.87 5.45 25.70
CA SER A 69 4.91 5.42 26.72
C SER A 69 5.19 6.77 27.40
N SER A 70 4.78 7.89 26.79
CA SER A 70 4.87 9.23 27.41
C SER A 70 3.69 9.54 28.33
N GLY A 71 2.78 8.57 28.55
CA GLY A 71 1.62 8.70 29.42
C GLY A 71 0.47 9.49 28.82
N LEU A 72 0.43 9.68 27.50
CA LEU A 72 -0.72 10.22 26.80
C LEU A 72 -1.76 9.12 26.61
N ILE A 73 -2.99 9.42 26.98
CA ILE A 73 -4.17 8.58 26.77
C ILE A 73 -5.05 9.27 25.76
N GLY A 74 -5.59 8.50 24.83
CA GLY A 74 -6.39 9.08 23.77
C GLY A 74 -7.32 8.13 23.06
N VAL A 75 -8.01 8.70 22.09
CA VAL A 75 -8.98 8.02 21.24
C VAL A 75 -8.68 8.34 19.77
N SER A 76 -8.91 7.35 18.93
CA SER A 76 -8.68 7.47 17.48
C SER A 76 -9.94 7.02 16.72
N PRO A 77 -10.89 7.94 16.47
CA PRO A 77 -12.00 7.68 15.57
C PRO A 77 -11.53 7.64 14.11
N GLY A 78 -12.15 6.79 13.33
CA GLY A 78 -11.90 6.70 11.89
C GLY A 78 -13.17 6.32 11.12
N ILE A 79 -13.25 6.81 9.90
CA ILE A 79 -14.25 6.43 8.90
C ILE A 79 -13.56 6.16 7.59
N SER A 80 -13.92 5.08 6.93
CA SER A 80 -13.48 4.80 5.58
C SER A 80 -14.62 4.37 4.69
N TYR A 81 -14.53 4.75 3.43
CA TYR A 81 -15.42 4.34 2.36
C TYR A 81 -14.64 3.47 1.38
N TYR A 82 -15.26 2.42 0.88
CA TYR A 82 -14.70 1.60 -0.18
C TYR A 82 -15.69 1.39 -1.32
N HIS A 83 -15.15 1.25 -2.54
CA HIS A 83 -15.87 0.86 -3.74
C HIS A 83 -15.06 -0.18 -4.53
N LYS A 84 -15.66 -1.36 -4.80
CA LYS A 84 -14.96 -2.53 -5.36
C LYS A 84 -15.01 -2.63 -6.89
N ASN A 85 -15.55 -1.67 -7.57
CA ASN A 85 -15.67 -1.67 -9.04
C ASN A 85 -15.84 -0.25 -9.56
N LEU A 86 -14.90 0.63 -9.23
CA LEU A 86 -15.05 2.08 -9.44
C LEU A 86 -15.23 2.43 -10.92
N PHE A 87 -14.46 1.79 -11.81
CA PHE A 87 -14.47 2.05 -13.25
C PHE A 87 -15.00 0.87 -14.08
N GLY A 88 -15.55 -0.17 -13.45
CA GLY A 88 -16.11 -1.34 -14.14
C GLY A 88 -15.12 -2.47 -14.41
N GLY A 89 -13.86 -2.35 -13.99
CA GLY A 89 -12.81 -3.35 -14.18
C GLY A 89 -12.40 -4.10 -12.91
N GLY A 90 -13.17 -3.98 -11.83
CA GLY A 90 -12.88 -4.63 -10.55
C GLY A 90 -11.89 -3.85 -9.68
N GLU A 91 -11.71 -2.57 -9.94
CA GLU A 91 -10.82 -1.69 -9.19
C GLU A 91 -11.35 -1.49 -7.78
N LEU A 92 -10.48 -1.66 -6.78
CA LEU A 92 -10.79 -1.36 -5.40
C LEU A 92 -10.33 0.07 -5.08
N PHE A 93 -11.27 0.91 -4.77
CA PHE A 93 -11.03 2.26 -4.29
C PHE A 93 -11.33 2.33 -2.79
N ASN A 94 -10.44 2.92 -2.02
CA ASN A 94 -10.62 3.22 -0.61
C ASN A 94 -10.30 4.68 -0.35
N VAL A 95 -11.11 5.32 0.48
CA VAL A 95 -10.81 6.61 1.08
C VAL A 95 -11.06 6.51 2.58
N GLY A 96 -10.10 6.96 3.37
CA GLY A 96 -10.19 6.91 4.83
C GLY A 96 -9.85 8.26 5.46
N PHE A 97 -10.55 8.58 6.53
CA PHE A 97 -10.28 9.69 7.41
C PHE A 97 -10.05 9.17 8.81
N THR A 98 -8.97 9.59 9.44
CA THR A 98 -8.62 9.23 10.81
C THR A 98 -8.33 10.48 11.62
N GLY A 99 -8.77 10.50 12.85
CA GLY A 99 -8.39 11.52 13.83
C GLY A 99 -7.83 10.82 15.06
N THR A 100 -6.76 11.35 15.65
CA THR A 100 -6.23 10.86 16.93
C THR A 100 -6.14 12.05 17.88
N PHE A 101 -6.69 11.90 19.05
CA PHE A 101 -6.70 12.91 20.10
C PHE A 101 -6.15 12.29 21.37
N GLN A 102 -5.04 12.81 21.85
CA GLN A 102 -4.37 12.30 23.06
C GLN A 102 -4.10 13.43 24.03
N SER A 103 -4.25 13.15 25.31
CA SER A 103 -3.97 14.10 26.38
C SER A 103 -3.31 13.39 27.56
N LYS A 104 -2.46 14.11 28.25
CA LYS A 104 -1.83 13.62 29.47
C LYS A 104 -2.71 13.94 30.66
N VAL A 105 -2.97 12.91 31.49
CA VAL A 105 -3.74 13.10 32.71
C VAL A 105 -3.04 14.11 33.64
N LYS A 106 -3.77 15.09 34.12
CA LYS A 106 -3.28 16.16 35.01
C LYS A 106 -2.22 17.09 34.38
N SER A 107 -2.21 17.23 33.06
CA SER A 107 -1.31 18.17 32.34
C SER A 107 -2.08 18.82 31.19
N SER A 108 -1.66 20.00 30.77
CA SER A 108 -2.16 20.64 29.55
C SER A 108 -1.54 20.10 28.25
N THR A 109 -0.71 19.06 28.39
CA THR A 109 -0.05 18.45 27.24
C THR A 109 -1.04 17.62 26.44
N HIS A 110 -1.19 17.96 25.15
CA HIS A 110 -2.07 17.28 24.22
C HIS A 110 -1.38 17.02 22.89
N SER A 111 -1.85 16.04 22.18
CA SER A 111 -1.43 15.73 20.81
C SER A 111 -2.66 15.46 19.97
N SER A 112 -2.67 15.97 18.76
CA SER A 112 -3.73 15.68 17.79
C SER A 112 -3.12 15.31 16.44
N GLU A 113 -3.78 14.37 15.76
CA GLU A 113 -3.37 13.91 14.45
C GLU A 113 -4.60 13.72 13.56
N PHE A 114 -4.53 14.16 12.31
CA PHE A 114 -5.56 14.00 11.30
C PHE A 114 -4.95 13.41 10.05
N GLY A 115 -5.53 12.32 9.57
CA GLY A 115 -5.07 11.62 8.39
C GLY A 115 -6.18 11.48 7.35
N ILE A 116 -5.80 11.66 6.08
CA ILE A 116 -6.63 11.31 4.92
C ILE A 116 -5.80 10.36 4.09
N THR A 117 -6.36 9.20 3.76
CA THR A 117 -5.72 8.22 2.90
C THR A 117 -6.63 7.88 1.74
N THR A 118 -6.08 7.83 0.54
CA THR A 118 -6.80 7.40 -0.66
C THR A 118 -5.98 6.32 -1.35
N GLN A 119 -6.59 5.20 -1.66
CA GLN A 119 -5.94 4.08 -2.32
C GLN A 119 -6.81 3.56 -3.47
N LEU A 120 -6.18 3.37 -4.62
CA LEU A 120 -6.77 2.72 -5.78
C LEU A 120 -5.93 1.50 -6.15
N SER A 121 -6.54 0.31 -6.09
CA SER A 121 -5.91 -0.95 -6.52
C SER A 121 -6.60 -1.44 -7.79
N ILE A 122 -5.84 -1.55 -8.87
CA ILE A 122 -6.30 -1.99 -10.19
C ILE A 122 -5.82 -3.43 -10.38
N PRO A 123 -6.71 -4.45 -10.59
CA PRO A 123 -6.32 -5.85 -10.68
C PRO A 123 -5.67 -6.21 -12.02
N ARG A 124 -4.72 -5.41 -12.46
CA ARG A 124 -3.89 -5.59 -13.67
C ARG A 124 -2.66 -4.70 -13.59
N PHE A 125 -1.64 -4.98 -14.40
CA PHE A 125 -0.53 -4.05 -14.60
C PHE A 125 -0.92 -2.97 -15.60
N SER A 126 -1.28 -1.81 -15.09
CA SER A 126 -1.71 -0.68 -15.93
C SER A 126 -0.57 -0.08 -16.77
N LEU A 127 0.69 -0.20 -16.28
CA LEU A 127 1.86 0.41 -16.92
C LEU A 127 2.49 -0.45 -18.03
N PHE A 128 2.38 -1.79 -17.95
CA PHE A 128 3.16 -2.69 -18.83
C PHE A 128 2.31 -3.60 -19.71
N GLY A 129 0.98 -3.56 -19.56
CA GLY A 129 0.05 -4.42 -20.29
C GLY A 129 0.06 -5.89 -19.83
N ASP A 130 -0.99 -6.62 -20.17
CA ASP A 130 -1.24 -7.99 -19.66
C ASP A 130 -0.33 -9.06 -20.27
N LYS A 131 0.47 -8.74 -21.30
CA LYS A 131 1.25 -9.72 -22.06
C LYS A 131 2.50 -10.22 -21.34
N ILE A 132 3.00 -9.47 -20.34
CA ILE A 132 4.27 -9.78 -19.64
C ILE A 132 4.09 -10.91 -18.63
N PHE A 133 2.90 -11.06 -18.05
CA PHE A 133 2.65 -12.03 -16.99
C PHE A 133 1.64 -13.10 -17.44
N LYS A 134 2.14 -14.11 -18.13
CA LYS A 134 1.38 -15.34 -18.43
C LYS A 134 1.46 -16.29 -17.24
N GLY A 135 0.33 -16.76 -16.69
CA GLY A 135 0.30 -17.81 -15.68
C GLY A 135 -0.54 -17.50 -14.44
N SER A 136 -0.24 -18.16 -13.34
CA SER A 136 -0.97 -18.07 -12.05
C SER A 136 -0.69 -16.80 -11.24
N THR A 137 -0.11 -15.80 -11.87
CA THR A 137 0.22 -14.53 -11.23
C THR A 137 -1.01 -13.62 -11.26
N ILE A 138 -1.31 -13.00 -10.14
CA ILE A 138 -2.37 -12.00 -10.02
C ILE A 138 -1.67 -10.65 -9.85
N PRO A 139 -1.58 -9.87 -10.92
CA PRO A 139 -0.97 -8.56 -10.86
C PRO A 139 -1.93 -7.52 -10.31
N SER A 140 -1.41 -6.53 -9.60
CA SER A 140 -2.13 -5.32 -9.24
C SER A 140 -1.26 -4.08 -9.42
N THR A 141 -1.88 -2.99 -9.84
CA THR A 141 -1.29 -1.66 -9.79
C THR A 141 -1.93 -0.91 -8.64
N GLU A 142 -1.11 -0.38 -7.75
CA GLU A 142 -1.54 0.32 -6.55
C GLU A 142 -1.13 1.78 -6.62
N ILE A 143 -2.10 2.66 -6.50
CA ILE A 143 -1.89 4.11 -6.42
C ILE A 143 -2.37 4.52 -5.05
N SER A 144 -1.53 5.20 -4.28
CA SER A 144 -1.92 5.74 -2.98
C SER A 144 -1.54 7.20 -2.84
N LEU A 145 -2.41 7.94 -2.16
CA LEU A 145 -2.20 9.31 -1.74
C LEU A 145 -2.56 9.39 -0.26
N ALA A 146 -1.72 10.05 0.52
CA ALA A 146 -2.00 10.27 1.93
C ALA A 146 -1.60 11.69 2.32
N TYR A 147 -2.38 12.27 3.21
CA TYR A 147 -2.07 13.50 3.91
C TYR A 147 -2.19 13.25 5.40
N ASN A 148 -1.19 13.63 6.15
CA ASN A 148 -1.18 13.54 7.60
C ASN A 148 -0.77 14.89 8.20
N TYR A 149 -1.61 15.41 9.06
CA TYR A 149 -1.33 16.55 9.93
C TYR A 149 -1.14 16.06 11.34
N GLN A 150 -0.02 16.37 11.95
CA GLN A 150 0.31 15.97 13.30
C GLN A 150 0.74 17.18 14.13
N GLN A 151 0.05 17.41 15.21
CA GLN A 151 0.40 18.40 16.21
C GLN A 151 0.79 17.67 17.50
N ARG A 152 2.02 17.88 17.91
CA ARG A 152 2.58 17.40 19.17
C ARG A 152 3.04 18.57 20.03
N PRO A 153 3.27 18.37 21.33
CA PRO A 153 3.78 19.44 22.19
C PRO A 153 5.13 20.00 21.70
N GLU A 154 5.94 19.16 21.06
CA GLU A 154 7.29 19.46 20.61
C GLU A 154 7.34 20.08 19.23
N TYR A 155 6.39 19.74 18.34
CA TYR A 155 6.35 20.20 16.94
C TYR A 155 4.99 20.03 16.29
N THR A 156 4.80 20.72 15.19
CA THR A 156 3.70 20.49 14.26
C THR A 156 4.27 20.09 12.91
N ARG A 157 3.77 19.03 12.28
CA ARG A 157 4.22 18.63 10.93
C ARG A 157 3.07 18.24 10.01
N ASN A 158 3.28 18.48 8.73
CA ASN A 158 2.46 18.00 7.64
C ASN A 158 3.27 17.00 6.82
N ILE A 159 2.65 15.88 6.48
CA ILE A 159 3.22 14.88 5.60
C ILE A 159 2.27 14.65 4.45
N ILE A 160 2.76 14.79 3.23
CA ILE A 160 2.05 14.41 2.01
C ILE A 160 2.81 13.25 1.39
N SER A 161 2.14 12.14 1.17
CA SER A 161 2.72 10.96 0.57
C SER A 161 1.97 10.56 -0.69
N ALA A 162 2.70 10.20 -1.73
CA ALA A 162 2.14 9.63 -2.96
C ALA A 162 2.96 8.41 -3.36
N SER A 163 2.30 7.33 -3.78
CA SER A 163 3.00 6.17 -4.31
C SER A 163 2.29 5.53 -5.49
N LEU A 164 3.08 4.96 -6.38
CA LEU A 164 2.65 4.14 -7.50
C LEU A 164 3.42 2.81 -7.43
N GLY A 165 2.70 1.74 -7.14
CA GLY A 165 3.26 0.42 -6.94
C GLY A 165 2.71 -0.62 -7.91
N LEU A 166 3.50 -1.67 -8.10
CA LEU A 166 3.14 -2.88 -8.81
C LEU A 166 3.29 -4.04 -7.83
N ALA A 167 2.21 -4.73 -7.53
CA ALA A 167 2.23 -5.89 -6.66
C ALA A 167 1.79 -7.15 -7.43
N TRP A 168 2.39 -8.27 -7.11
CA TRP A 168 1.97 -9.57 -7.63
C TRP A 168 2.37 -10.69 -6.67
N ASN A 169 1.65 -11.80 -6.76
CA ASN A 169 2.00 -13.00 -6.03
C ASN A 169 2.17 -14.20 -6.98
N LYS A 170 2.97 -15.16 -6.58
CA LYS A 170 3.14 -16.41 -7.28
C LYS A 170 2.97 -17.57 -6.32
N ARG A 171 2.06 -18.51 -6.66
CA ARG A 171 1.77 -19.73 -5.87
C ARG A 171 1.35 -19.45 -4.42
N SER A 172 0.82 -18.27 -4.10
CA SER A 172 0.47 -17.84 -2.74
C SER A 172 1.60 -17.97 -1.70
N LYS A 173 2.85 -18.08 -2.16
CA LYS A 173 4.05 -18.20 -1.33
C LYS A 173 5.04 -17.08 -1.55
N TYR A 174 5.12 -16.56 -2.76
CA TYR A 174 6.03 -15.47 -3.13
C TYR A 174 5.22 -14.23 -3.41
N PHE A 175 5.51 -13.16 -2.69
CA PHE A 175 4.85 -11.88 -2.84
C PHE A 175 5.90 -10.83 -3.21
N PHE A 176 5.62 -10.08 -4.23
CA PHE A 176 6.47 -9.03 -4.75
C PHE A 176 5.69 -7.73 -4.76
N ASN A 177 6.32 -6.67 -4.32
CA ASN A 177 5.83 -5.31 -4.45
C ASN A 177 6.99 -4.42 -4.91
N ILE A 178 6.79 -3.69 -5.99
CA ILE A 178 7.75 -2.70 -6.48
C ILE A 178 7.04 -1.36 -6.53
N ASN A 179 7.45 -0.44 -5.69
CA ASN A 179 7.04 0.95 -5.77
C ASN A 179 7.91 1.65 -6.81
N VAL A 180 7.33 1.88 -7.98
CA VAL A 180 8.01 2.54 -9.11
C VAL A 180 8.23 4.02 -8.81
N LEU A 181 7.35 4.58 -8.00
CA LEU A 181 7.42 5.95 -7.51
C LEU A 181 6.96 5.99 -6.07
N GLN A 182 7.76 6.59 -5.21
CA GLN A 182 7.38 6.99 -3.86
C GLN A 182 7.80 8.45 -3.70
N ALA A 183 6.90 9.29 -3.23
CA ALA A 183 7.18 10.68 -2.94
C ALA A 183 6.61 11.05 -1.58
N ASN A 184 7.44 11.62 -0.72
CA ASN A 184 7.02 12.13 0.57
C ASN A 184 7.52 13.57 0.72
N VAL A 185 6.63 14.46 1.10
CA VAL A 185 6.93 15.85 1.44
C VAL A 185 6.64 16.02 2.91
N VAL A 186 7.66 16.34 3.68
CA VAL A 186 7.54 16.62 5.11
C VAL A 186 7.81 18.08 5.36
N LYS A 187 6.88 18.74 6.02
CA LYS A 187 7.00 20.13 6.47
C LYS A 187 6.79 20.21 7.96
N ILE A 188 7.71 20.84 8.66
CA ILE A 188 7.72 20.96 10.11
C ILE A 188 7.57 22.42 10.49
N TYR A 189 6.67 22.67 11.42
CA TYR A 189 6.36 23.99 11.95
C TYR A 189 6.40 23.96 13.47
N ASN A 190 6.61 25.12 14.06
CA ASN A 190 6.51 25.32 15.51
C ASN A 190 7.35 24.31 16.33
N MET A 191 8.57 24.04 15.86
CA MET A 191 9.46 23.18 16.61
C MET A 191 9.96 23.87 17.86
N SER A 192 9.92 23.17 18.98
CA SER A 192 10.52 23.63 20.25
C SER A 192 12.05 23.59 20.15
N GLU A 193 12.71 24.71 20.38
CA GLU A 193 14.19 24.80 20.39
C GLU A 193 14.77 23.82 21.39
N THR A 194 14.21 23.73 22.60
CA THR A 194 14.68 22.81 23.64
C THR A 194 14.55 21.34 23.24
N PHE A 195 13.55 20.99 22.43
CA PHE A 195 13.42 19.64 21.89
C PHE A 195 14.49 19.37 20.85
N TYR A 196 14.70 20.29 19.92
CA TYR A 196 15.68 20.13 18.83
C TYR A 196 17.11 20.03 19.36
N ASP A 197 17.49 20.88 20.33
CA ASP A 197 18.82 20.91 20.94
C ASP A 197 19.13 19.63 21.75
N ASN A 198 18.11 18.96 22.28
CA ASN A 198 18.26 17.69 22.99
C ASN A 198 18.45 16.49 22.06
N LEU A 199 18.30 16.65 20.74
CA LEU A 199 18.57 15.60 19.77
C LEU A 199 20.07 15.53 19.49
N ASN A 200 20.77 14.66 20.22
CA ASN A 200 22.24 14.52 20.15
C ASN A 200 22.73 13.85 18.86
N ASP A 201 21.87 13.19 18.10
CA ASP A 201 22.21 12.47 16.89
C ASP A 201 21.85 13.33 15.64
N PRO A 202 22.84 13.72 14.81
CA PRO A 202 22.61 14.48 13.59
C PRO A 202 21.65 13.79 12.61
N PHE A 203 21.63 12.45 12.58
CA PHE A 203 20.71 11.67 11.74
C PHE A 203 19.27 11.82 12.23
N VAL A 204 19.07 11.80 13.55
CA VAL A 204 17.75 12.04 14.15
C VAL A 204 17.33 13.50 13.92
N GLN A 205 18.23 14.47 14.07
CA GLN A 205 17.94 15.88 13.78
C GLN A 205 17.47 16.09 12.34
N SER A 206 18.11 15.42 11.37
CA SER A 206 17.69 15.51 9.95
C SER A 206 16.28 15.00 9.70
N SER A 207 15.82 14.03 10.51
CA SER A 207 14.45 13.49 10.43
C SER A 207 13.39 14.49 10.93
N TYR A 208 13.81 15.51 11.67
CA TYR A 208 12.97 16.62 12.15
C TYR A 208 13.20 17.92 11.37
N SER A 209 13.69 17.84 10.15
CA SER A 209 13.81 18.97 9.24
C SER A 209 12.84 18.82 8.07
N ASP A 210 12.56 19.94 7.40
CA ASP A 210 11.83 19.90 6.14
C ASP A 210 12.59 19.08 5.11
N HIS A 211 11.97 18.09 4.53
CA HIS A 211 12.60 17.26 3.50
C HIS A 211 11.59 16.76 2.47
N PHE A 212 12.12 16.44 1.31
CA PHE A 212 11.41 15.86 0.19
C PHE A 212 12.09 14.56 -0.22
N ASP A 213 11.38 13.46 -0.10
CA ASP A 213 11.88 12.14 -0.49
C ASP A 213 11.19 11.70 -1.77
N VAL A 214 11.96 11.40 -2.79
CA VAL A 214 11.45 10.74 -4.00
C VAL A 214 12.35 9.58 -4.36
N GLY A 215 11.74 8.42 -4.52
CA GLY A 215 12.51 7.22 -4.75
C GLY A 215 11.70 6.08 -5.32
N VAL A 216 12.34 4.92 -5.28
CA VAL A 216 11.79 3.63 -5.67
C VAL A 216 12.00 2.65 -4.55
N GLY A 217 11.06 1.70 -4.40
CA GLY A 217 11.16 0.67 -3.38
C GLY A 217 10.87 -0.71 -3.94
N ALA A 218 11.43 -1.74 -3.33
CA ALA A 218 11.10 -3.12 -3.64
C ALA A 218 10.91 -3.91 -2.33
N SER A 219 9.89 -4.73 -2.30
CA SER A 219 9.61 -5.64 -1.19
C SER A 219 9.40 -7.05 -1.72
N PHE A 220 10.06 -7.99 -1.12
CA PHE A 220 9.93 -9.41 -1.38
C PHE A 220 9.54 -10.14 -0.10
N LEU A 221 8.51 -10.99 -0.19
CA LEU A 221 8.08 -11.83 0.89
C LEU A 221 8.00 -13.29 0.40
N TYR A 222 8.62 -14.18 1.12
CA TYR A 222 8.47 -15.62 0.97
C TYR A 222 7.87 -16.22 2.23
N THR A 223 6.85 -17.04 2.08
CA THR A 223 6.29 -17.83 3.19
C THR A 223 5.94 -19.24 2.74
N THR A 224 6.20 -20.23 3.58
CA THR A 224 5.81 -21.62 3.33
C THR A 224 4.36 -21.89 3.70
N ASP A 225 3.76 -21.05 4.52
CA ASP A 225 2.36 -21.15 4.93
C ASP A 225 1.68 -19.78 4.95
N ASN A 226 0.62 -19.66 4.18
CA ASN A 226 -0.23 -18.47 4.09
C ASN A 226 -1.64 -18.72 4.65
N SER A 227 -1.83 -19.79 5.40
CA SER A 227 -3.11 -20.13 6.02
C SER A 227 -3.34 -19.31 7.30
N MET A 228 -4.60 -19.09 7.62
CA MET A 228 -5.01 -18.51 8.91
C MET A 228 -5.99 -19.46 9.60
N PRO A 229 -5.69 -19.96 10.80
CA PRO A 229 -4.46 -19.80 11.59
C PRO A 229 -3.25 -20.52 10.97
N HIS A 230 -2.06 -19.96 11.23
CA HIS A 230 -0.81 -20.54 10.73
C HIS A 230 -0.56 -21.96 11.27
N LYS A 231 0.13 -22.79 10.49
CA LYS A 231 0.63 -24.08 10.93
C LYS A 231 1.65 -23.90 12.06
N ARG A 232 1.86 -24.98 12.84
CA ARG A 232 2.81 -24.96 13.98
C ARG A 232 4.23 -24.57 13.60
N SER A 233 4.66 -24.88 12.37
CA SER A 233 5.98 -24.53 11.86
C SER A 233 5.85 -23.99 10.44
N TYR A 234 6.35 -22.81 10.21
CA TYR A 234 6.45 -22.21 8.87
C TYR A 234 7.72 -21.37 8.79
N PHE A 235 8.20 -21.20 7.58
CA PHE A 235 9.33 -20.33 7.28
C PHE A 235 8.81 -19.04 6.66
N TYR A 236 9.39 -17.94 7.08
CA TYR A 236 9.07 -16.61 6.64
C TYR A 236 10.36 -15.83 6.37
N LEU A 237 10.47 -15.22 5.20
CA LEU A 237 11.55 -14.34 4.81
C LEU A 237 10.95 -13.08 4.19
N ARG A 238 11.34 -11.94 4.72
CA ARG A 238 10.99 -10.65 4.14
C ARG A 238 12.27 -9.85 3.87
N ALA A 239 12.34 -9.23 2.70
CA ALA A 239 13.39 -8.31 2.32
C ALA A 239 12.74 -7.05 1.75
N ASN A 240 13.16 -5.89 2.24
CA ASN A 240 12.73 -4.59 1.75
C ASN A 240 13.96 -3.78 1.36
N THR A 241 13.83 -3.00 0.29
CA THR A 241 14.87 -2.06 -0.14
C THR A 241 14.19 -0.80 -0.65
N ASP A 242 14.62 0.34 -0.12
CA ASP A 242 14.17 1.66 -0.55
C ASP A 242 15.38 2.50 -0.96
N ILE A 243 15.26 3.16 -2.10
CA ILE A 243 16.29 4.03 -2.67
C ILE A 243 15.63 5.38 -2.93
N SER A 244 16.02 6.40 -2.18
CA SER A 244 15.49 7.75 -2.31
C SER A 244 16.56 8.74 -2.77
N GLY A 245 16.17 9.72 -3.56
CA GLY A 245 17.01 10.82 -4.03
C GLY A 245 18.04 10.46 -5.11
N ASN A 246 18.45 9.19 -5.24
CA ASN A 246 19.53 8.80 -6.14
C ASN A 246 19.18 9.00 -7.62
N VAL A 247 17.92 8.75 -8.01
CA VAL A 247 17.45 9.01 -9.40
C VAL A 247 17.40 10.51 -9.68
N ILE A 248 16.93 11.30 -8.71
CA ILE A 248 16.86 12.76 -8.82
C ILE A 248 18.25 13.37 -8.89
N SER A 249 19.22 12.82 -8.17
CA SER A 249 20.59 13.33 -8.17
C SER A 249 21.27 13.29 -9.54
N LEU A 250 20.83 12.41 -10.44
CA LEU A 250 21.28 12.39 -11.83
C LEU A 250 20.91 13.67 -12.61
N PHE A 251 19.88 14.38 -12.13
CA PHE A 251 19.38 15.62 -12.71
C PHE A 251 19.78 16.88 -11.92
N ASN A 252 20.77 16.77 -11.03
CA ASN A 252 21.23 17.89 -10.18
C ASN A 252 21.63 19.14 -10.97
N GLY A 253 22.07 18.97 -12.21
CA GLY A 253 22.35 20.11 -13.09
C GLY A 253 21.14 20.94 -13.50
N LEU A 254 19.94 20.41 -13.36
CA LEU A 254 18.67 21.07 -13.69
C LEU A 254 17.93 21.57 -12.44
N ILE A 255 18.38 21.17 -11.25
CA ILE A 255 17.70 21.45 -9.97
C ILE A 255 18.33 22.69 -9.33
N LYS A 256 17.50 23.61 -8.87
CA LYS A 256 17.95 24.82 -8.18
C LYS A 256 18.59 24.47 -6.83
N LYS A 257 19.55 25.29 -6.42
CA LYS A 257 20.15 25.25 -5.08
C LYS A 257 19.60 26.37 -4.20
N ASN A 258 19.50 26.09 -2.91
CA ASN A 258 19.22 27.11 -1.91
C ASN A 258 20.48 27.92 -1.57
N SER A 259 20.36 28.88 -0.69
CA SER A 259 21.48 29.69 -0.18
C SER A 259 22.55 28.86 0.59
N SER A 260 22.17 27.70 1.10
CA SER A 260 23.05 26.76 1.80
C SER A 260 23.74 25.77 0.84
N GLY A 261 23.47 25.85 -0.48
CA GLY A 261 24.07 24.99 -1.48
C GLY A 261 23.37 23.64 -1.69
N GLU A 262 22.27 23.37 -0.99
CA GLU A 262 21.50 22.13 -1.11
C GLU A 262 20.55 22.22 -2.32
N HIS A 263 20.36 21.10 -3.00
CA HIS A 263 19.41 21.01 -4.09
C HIS A 263 17.98 20.97 -3.54
N ILE A 264 17.11 21.85 -4.06
CA ILE A 264 15.74 22.01 -3.58
C ILE A 264 14.72 21.74 -4.67
N ILE A 265 13.63 21.04 -4.29
CA ILE A 265 12.43 20.82 -5.10
C ILE A 265 11.24 21.39 -4.31
N TRP A 266 10.43 22.25 -4.95
CA TRP A 266 9.33 22.96 -4.28
C TRP A 266 9.76 23.65 -2.98
N ASN A 267 10.92 24.28 -3.03
CA ASN A 267 11.51 25.02 -1.89
C ASN A 267 11.81 24.13 -0.66
N THR A 268 12.08 22.83 -0.89
CA THR A 268 12.39 21.86 0.15
C THR A 268 13.63 21.06 -0.26
N PRO A 269 14.62 20.88 0.62
CA PRO A 269 15.75 20.00 0.36
C PRO A 269 15.28 18.57 0.11
N TYR A 270 15.91 17.86 -0.84
CA TYR A 270 15.61 16.46 -1.02
C TYR A 270 16.63 15.57 -0.30
N SER A 271 16.11 14.47 0.27
CA SER A 271 16.95 13.49 0.96
C SER A 271 17.47 12.44 0.00
N GLN A 272 18.69 11.99 0.23
CA GLN A 272 19.32 10.91 -0.54
C GLN A 272 19.77 9.81 0.41
N TYR A 273 19.17 8.63 0.28
CA TYR A 273 19.52 7.46 1.10
C TYR A 273 19.23 6.13 0.39
N VAL A 274 19.84 5.08 0.90
CA VAL A 274 19.51 3.69 0.57
C VAL A 274 19.23 2.98 1.90
N ARG A 275 18.08 2.31 1.98
CA ARG A 275 17.67 1.54 3.14
C ARG A 275 17.43 0.09 2.73
N GLY A 276 17.90 -0.84 3.54
CA GLY A 276 17.67 -2.27 3.42
C GLY A 276 17.21 -2.87 4.75
N GLU A 277 16.24 -3.76 4.71
CA GLU A 277 15.74 -4.51 5.87
C GLU A 277 15.61 -6.00 5.54
#